data_dde3ae311857c0e697bc32edc4eda05b
#
_entry.id   dde3ae311857c0e697bc32edc4eda05b
#
_cell.length_a   1.000
_cell.length_b   1.000
_cell.length_c   1.000
_cell.angle_alpha   90.00
_cell.angle_beta   90.00
_cell.angle_gamma   90.00
#
_symmetry.space_group_name_H-M   'P 1'
#
loop_
_entity.id
_entity.type
_entity.pdbx_description
1 polymer ?
#
loop_
_entity_poly.entity_id
_entity_poly.type
_entity_poly.pdbx_seq_one_letter_code
_entity_poly.pdbx_strand_id
1 'polypeptide(L)'
;RADWVVPSFKSRWIRFFYMLSEDIYRRAFRVSSLFYNARRTQIEMGCDGSKCIVIPNGVQYQRFCDIPLKPEDGWVDIGAVVRLAPIKDIKTMIYAFFELSSRVPQVRLHIMGGVDDEDYAQECYALVKQLRLDNLIFTGRVDVVQYMQKLDFTILTSISEGQPLSVLESMAARRPCVTTEVGCCRELLEGAPGDDLGVAGYC
;
A
#
# COMPACT_ATOMS: atom_id res chain seq x y z
N ARG A 1 -8.61 -10.05 6.82
CA ARG A 1 -8.43 -8.86 7.67
C ARG A 1 -6.95 -8.63 7.81
N ALA A 2 -6.52 -7.66 7.09
CA ALA A 2 -5.16 -7.22 7.06
C ALA A 2 -4.94 -6.27 8.21
N ASP A 3 -3.77 -6.24 8.75
CA ASP A 3 -3.35 -5.35 9.82
C ASP A 3 -4.34 -5.18 10.96
N TRP A 4 -4.18 -6.03 11.89
CA TRP A 4 -4.57 -5.70 13.23
C TRP A 4 -3.55 -4.72 13.82
N VAL A 5 -3.55 -3.47 13.34
CA VAL A 5 -3.36 -2.40 14.30
C VAL A 5 -4.44 -2.68 15.34
N VAL A 6 -4.03 -2.99 16.57
CA VAL A 6 -4.95 -3.23 17.68
C VAL A 6 -6.04 -2.20 17.55
N PRO A 7 -7.28 -2.56 17.18
CA PRO A 7 -8.29 -1.56 16.94
C PRO A 7 -8.35 -0.77 18.22
N SER A 8 -8.30 0.55 18.12
CA SER A 8 -8.64 1.31 19.29
C SER A 8 -10.01 0.77 19.67
N PHE A 9 -10.12 0.07 20.80
CA PHE A 9 -11.35 -0.62 21.23
C PHE A 9 -12.51 0.36 21.53
N LYS A 10 -12.52 1.50 20.86
CA LYS A 10 -13.56 2.52 20.92
C LYS A 10 -14.89 2.03 20.35
N SER A 11 -14.85 1.15 19.35
CA SER A 11 -16.07 0.57 18.78
C SER A 11 -16.46 -0.74 19.47
N ARG A 12 -17.70 -0.79 20.03
CA ARG A 12 -18.28 -2.00 20.64
C ARG A 12 -18.36 -3.18 19.64
N TRP A 13 -18.60 -2.88 18.36
CA TRP A 13 -18.65 -3.87 17.27
C TRP A 13 -17.29 -4.49 17.00
N ILE A 14 -16.21 -3.73 17.05
CA ILE A 14 -14.86 -4.25 16.84
C ILE A 14 -14.49 -5.22 17.95
N ARG A 15 -14.80 -4.89 19.22
CA ARG A 15 -14.60 -5.79 20.36
C ARG A 15 -15.38 -7.10 20.20
N PHE A 16 -16.64 -6.99 19.81
CA PHE A 16 -17.50 -8.15 19.60
C PHE A 16 -16.94 -9.07 18.49
N PHE A 17 -16.55 -8.52 17.34
CA PHE A 17 -15.93 -9.31 16.28
C PHE A 17 -14.56 -9.88 16.66
N TYR A 18 -13.80 -9.18 17.50
CA TYR A 18 -12.54 -9.72 18.03
C TYR A 18 -12.78 -10.96 18.88
N MET A 19 -13.71 -10.91 19.81
CA MET A 19 -14.09 -12.06 20.64
C MET A 19 -14.62 -13.23 19.79
N LEU A 20 -15.47 -12.95 18.81
CA LEU A 20 -15.97 -13.99 17.90
C LEU A 20 -14.86 -14.59 17.03
N SER A 21 -13.86 -13.84 16.67
CA SER A 21 -12.77 -14.32 15.82
C SER A 21 -12.02 -15.48 16.45
N GLU A 22 -11.79 -15.47 17.76
CA GLU A 22 -11.13 -16.56 18.47
C GLU A 22 -11.93 -17.86 18.40
N ASP A 23 -13.24 -17.80 18.64
CA ASP A 23 -14.11 -18.98 18.57
C ASP A 23 -14.24 -19.51 17.12
N ILE A 24 -14.33 -18.61 16.15
CA ILE A 24 -14.35 -18.95 14.73
C ILE A 24 -13.05 -19.63 14.31
N TYR A 25 -11.89 -19.14 14.71
CA TYR A 25 -10.59 -19.73 14.36
C TYR A 25 -10.42 -21.13 14.95
N ARG A 26 -10.86 -21.36 16.17
CA ARG A 26 -10.81 -22.71 16.80
C ARG A 26 -11.68 -23.74 16.05
N ARG A 27 -12.84 -23.31 15.53
CA ARG A 27 -13.81 -24.19 14.84
C ARG A 27 -13.59 -24.29 13.34
N ALA A 28 -12.81 -23.39 12.74
CA ALA A 28 -12.58 -23.40 11.32
C ALA A 28 -11.89 -24.68 10.85
N PHE A 29 -12.32 -25.22 9.72
CA PHE A 29 -11.68 -26.36 9.08
C PHE A 29 -10.32 -25.98 8.50
N ARG A 30 -10.26 -24.82 7.84
CA ARG A 30 -9.03 -24.20 7.30
C ARG A 30 -9.13 -22.68 7.46
N VAL A 31 -7.99 -22.04 7.66
CA VAL A 31 -7.86 -20.58 7.72
C VAL A 31 -6.78 -20.16 6.73
N SER A 32 -7.07 -19.19 5.88
CA SER A 32 -6.08 -18.59 4.97
C SER A 32 -5.69 -17.20 5.42
N SER A 33 -4.43 -16.89 5.30
CA SER A 33 -3.83 -15.58 5.52
C SER A 33 -3.22 -15.08 4.23
N LEU A 34 -3.13 -13.78 4.05
CA LEU A 34 -2.46 -13.18 2.89
C LEU A 34 -0.93 -13.18 3.02
N PHE A 35 -0.39 -13.21 4.26
CA PHE A 35 1.04 -13.11 4.54
C PHE A 35 1.38 -13.72 5.90
N TYR A 36 2.66 -13.94 6.16
CA TYR A 36 3.13 -14.70 7.32
C TYR A 36 2.81 -14.04 8.66
N ASN A 37 2.92 -12.71 8.76
CA ASN A 37 2.60 -12.01 10.00
C ASN A 37 1.10 -12.12 10.34
N ALA A 38 0.20 -12.03 9.34
CA ALA A 38 -1.23 -12.26 9.55
C ALA A 38 -1.52 -13.69 10.01
N ARG A 39 -0.82 -14.70 9.45
CA ARG A 39 -0.90 -16.09 9.91
C ARG A 39 -0.49 -16.20 11.37
N ARG A 40 0.60 -15.57 11.78
CA ARG A 40 1.05 -15.55 13.18
C ARG A 40 -0.04 -15.00 14.10
N THR A 41 -0.60 -13.84 13.77
CA THR A 41 -1.69 -13.23 14.54
C THR A 41 -2.91 -14.16 14.65
N GLN A 42 -3.30 -14.86 13.59
CA GLN A 42 -4.41 -15.80 13.63
C GLN A 42 -4.12 -17.00 14.57
N ILE A 43 -2.87 -17.48 14.61
CA ILE A 43 -2.45 -18.54 15.54
C ILE A 43 -2.50 -18.02 16.99
N GLU A 44 -2.00 -16.82 17.25
CA GLU A 44 -2.08 -16.15 18.56
C GLU A 44 -3.53 -15.97 19.02
N MET A 45 -4.47 -15.79 18.10
CA MET A 45 -5.92 -15.73 18.34
C MET A 45 -6.60 -17.10 18.43
N GLY A 46 -5.84 -18.19 18.58
CA GLY A 46 -6.37 -19.53 18.82
C GLY A 46 -6.59 -20.39 17.57
N CYS A 47 -6.11 -19.98 16.40
CA CYS A 47 -6.10 -20.85 15.22
C CYS A 47 -5.07 -21.95 15.39
N ASP A 48 -5.45 -23.21 15.09
CA ASP A 48 -4.47 -24.30 14.97
C ASP A 48 -3.54 -24.04 13.77
N GLY A 49 -2.24 -23.93 14.03
CA GLY A 49 -1.23 -23.65 13.01
C GLY A 49 -1.19 -24.65 11.86
N SER A 50 -1.62 -25.90 12.09
CA SER A 50 -1.72 -26.94 11.05
C SER A 50 -2.87 -26.68 10.06
N LYS A 51 -3.85 -25.88 10.47
CA LYS A 51 -5.01 -25.49 9.66
C LYS A 51 -4.81 -24.15 8.94
N CYS A 52 -3.79 -23.39 9.36
CA CYS A 52 -3.56 -22.03 8.87
C CYS A 52 -2.51 -22.02 7.75
N ILE A 53 -2.93 -21.60 6.56
CA ILE A 53 -2.09 -21.55 5.36
C ILE A 53 -1.94 -20.10 4.87
N VAL A 54 -0.83 -19.79 4.22
CA VAL A 54 -0.63 -18.50 3.56
C VAL A 54 -0.99 -18.64 2.08
N ILE A 55 -1.94 -17.83 1.62
CA ILE A 55 -2.36 -17.72 0.22
C ILE A 55 -2.30 -16.24 -0.13
N PRO A 56 -1.20 -15.76 -0.72
CA PRO A 56 -1.05 -14.36 -1.08
C PRO A 56 -1.96 -13.96 -2.23
N ASN A 57 -2.24 -12.65 -2.35
CA ASN A 57 -2.87 -12.11 -3.54
C ASN A 57 -1.96 -12.31 -4.77
N GLY A 58 -2.56 -12.47 -5.92
CA GLY A 58 -1.88 -12.43 -7.21
C GLY A 58 -2.11 -11.11 -7.93
N VAL A 59 -1.23 -10.81 -8.88
CA VAL A 59 -1.37 -9.72 -9.83
C VAL A 59 -1.40 -10.29 -11.25
N GLN A 60 -2.07 -9.60 -12.17
CA GLN A 60 -2.06 -9.98 -13.59
C GLN A 60 -0.71 -9.58 -14.21
N TYR A 61 0.32 -10.37 -13.92
CA TYR A 61 1.71 -10.08 -14.26
C TYR A 61 1.90 -9.67 -15.75
N GLN A 62 1.25 -10.37 -16.67
CA GLN A 62 1.35 -10.11 -18.12
C GLN A 62 0.89 -8.70 -18.52
N ARG A 63 0.08 -8.03 -17.71
CA ARG A 63 -0.35 -6.66 -17.99
C ARG A 63 0.73 -5.63 -17.64
N PHE A 64 1.69 -5.99 -16.79
CA PHE A 64 2.66 -5.05 -16.21
C PHE A 64 4.10 -5.33 -16.64
N CYS A 65 4.46 -6.59 -16.92
CA CYS A 65 5.86 -7.00 -17.12
C CYS A 65 6.52 -6.35 -18.35
N ASP A 66 5.75 -6.04 -19.38
CA ASP A 66 6.25 -5.47 -20.64
C ASP A 66 6.17 -3.93 -20.69
N ILE A 67 5.77 -3.29 -19.58
CA ILE A 67 5.75 -1.83 -19.51
C ILE A 67 7.17 -1.29 -19.64
N PRO A 68 7.45 -0.40 -20.62
CA PRO A 68 8.77 0.18 -20.79
C PRO A 68 9.17 1.01 -19.58
N LEU A 69 10.45 1.08 -19.28
CA LEU A 69 10.98 2.02 -18.29
C LEU A 69 10.79 3.44 -18.83
N LYS A 70 10.56 4.36 -17.91
CA LYS A 70 10.43 5.77 -18.24
C LYS A 70 11.73 6.25 -18.91
N PRO A 71 11.67 6.94 -20.04
CA PRO A 71 12.85 7.61 -20.61
C PRO A 71 13.40 8.68 -19.68
N GLU A 72 14.72 8.85 -19.67
CA GLU A 72 15.34 9.94 -18.94
C GLU A 72 14.95 11.28 -19.57
N ASP A 73 14.25 12.11 -18.82
CA ASP A 73 13.81 13.45 -19.21
C ASP A 73 14.27 14.55 -18.24
N GLY A 74 15.12 14.16 -17.28
CA GLY A 74 15.62 15.04 -16.22
C GLY A 74 14.64 15.22 -15.05
N TRP A 75 13.47 14.58 -15.09
CA TRP A 75 12.49 14.60 -14.01
C TRP A 75 12.42 13.25 -13.31
N VAL A 76 12.17 13.29 -12.02
CA VAL A 76 11.82 12.10 -11.22
C VAL A 76 10.32 12.10 -11.00
N ASP A 77 9.63 11.11 -11.54
CA ASP A 77 8.19 10.95 -11.42
C ASP A 77 7.83 9.85 -10.43
N ILE A 78 7.22 10.25 -9.32
CA ILE A 78 6.78 9.37 -8.25
C ILE A 78 5.30 9.09 -8.44
N GLY A 79 4.89 7.83 -8.36
CA GLY A 79 3.48 7.44 -8.46
C GLY A 79 2.91 6.94 -7.13
N ALA A 80 1.65 7.27 -6.87
CA ALA A 80 0.88 6.67 -5.78
C ALA A 80 -0.45 6.15 -6.32
N VAL A 81 -0.64 4.84 -6.37
CA VAL A 81 -1.90 4.20 -6.78
C VAL A 81 -2.76 4.00 -5.56
N VAL A 82 -3.57 4.99 -5.22
CA VAL A 82 -4.33 5.02 -3.96
C VAL A 82 -5.67 5.73 -4.13
N ARG A 83 -6.69 5.30 -3.39
CA ARG A 83 -7.94 6.08 -3.24
C ARG A 83 -7.73 7.18 -2.21
N LEU A 84 -8.37 8.33 -2.40
CA LEU A 84 -8.34 9.42 -1.42
C LEU A 84 -9.24 9.05 -0.24
N ALA A 85 -8.63 8.49 0.79
CA ALA A 85 -9.28 8.05 2.02
C ALA A 85 -8.32 8.20 3.21
N PRO A 86 -8.80 8.46 4.43
CA PRO A 86 -7.96 8.67 5.62
C PRO A 86 -6.99 7.52 5.89
N ILE A 87 -7.39 6.27 5.64
CA ILE A 87 -6.57 5.08 5.84
C ILE A 87 -5.32 5.04 4.96
N LYS A 88 -5.32 5.78 3.83
CA LYS A 88 -4.18 5.87 2.89
C LYS A 88 -3.18 6.95 3.26
N ASP A 89 -3.51 7.78 4.22
CA ASP A 89 -2.67 8.84 4.78
C ASP A 89 -1.96 9.71 3.73
N ILE A 90 -2.79 10.23 2.81
CA ILE A 90 -2.32 11.10 1.72
C ILE A 90 -1.66 12.38 2.27
N LYS A 91 -2.06 12.83 3.44
CA LYS A 91 -1.46 14.03 4.07
C LYS A 91 -0.01 13.81 4.42
N THR A 92 0.35 12.66 5.01
CA THR A 92 1.76 12.29 5.25
C THR A 92 2.54 12.23 3.94
N MET A 93 1.94 11.68 2.87
CA MET A 93 2.54 11.67 1.53
C MET A 93 2.81 13.09 1.00
N ILE A 94 1.84 14.00 1.14
CA ILE A 94 1.98 15.41 0.73
C ILE A 94 3.10 16.11 1.50
N TYR A 95 3.18 15.92 2.82
CA TYR A 95 4.27 16.50 3.62
C TYR A 95 5.64 15.91 3.27
N ALA A 96 5.73 14.60 3.07
CA ALA A 96 6.97 13.96 2.63
C ALA A 96 7.42 14.49 1.26
N PHE A 97 6.47 14.68 0.35
CA PHE A 97 6.75 15.24 -0.96
C PHE A 97 7.16 16.71 -0.89
N PHE A 98 6.56 17.51 0.00
CA PHE A 98 6.97 18.89 0.25
C PHE A 98 8.44 18.98 0.66
N GLU A 99 8.85 18.15 1.62
CA GLU A 99 10.24 18.08 2.06
C GLU A 99 11.18 17.61 0.92
N LEU A 100 10.77 16.63 0.15
CA LEU A 100 11.55 16.12 -0.98
C LEU A 100 11.70 17.19 -2.07
N SER A 101 10.64 17.87 -2.46
CA SER A 101 10.63 18.86 -3.54
C SER A 101 11.49 20.09 -3.23
N SER A 102 11.69 20.40 -1.95
CA SER A 102 12.62 21.45 -1.52
C SER A 102 14.10 21.10 -1.78
N ARG A 103 14.43 19.81 -1.86
CA ARG A 103 15.79 19.29 -2.05
C ARG A 103 16.05 18.83 -3.49
N VAL A 104 15.01 18.38 -4.17
CA VAL A 104 15.04 17.86 -5.54
C VAL A 104 14.02 18.66 -6.38
N PRO A 105 14.45 19.76 -7.04
CA PRO A 105 13.53 20.62 -7.76
C PRO A 105 12.80 19.96 -8.95
N GLN A 106 13.47 18.96 -9.57
CA GLN A 106 12.92 18.23 -10.72
C GLN A 106 12.26 16.93 -10.30
N VAL A 107 11.27 17.02 -9.40
CA VAL A 107 10.46 15.88 -8.93
C VAL A 107 8.98 16.18 -9.10
N ARG A 108 8.20 15.17 -9.46
CA ARG A 108 6.72 15.26 -9.55
C ARG A 108 6.10 14.09 -8.77
N LEU A 109 4.96 14.35 -8.12
CA LEU A 109 4.17 13.31 -7.48
C LEU A 109 2.81 13.19 -8.18
N HIS A 110 2.47 11.99 -8.61
CA HIS A 110 1.23 11.64 -9.28
C HIS A 110 0.38 10.76 -8.37
N ILE A 111 -0.72 11.30 -7.84
CA ILE A 111 -1.67 10.55 -7.00
C ILE A 111 -2.80 10.05 -7.92
N MET A 112 -2.81 8.74 -8.15
CA MET A 112 -3.70 8.06 -9.08
C MET A 112 -4.77 7.29 -8.32
N GLY A 113 -6.00 7.75 -8.40
CA GLY A 113 -7.15 7.07 -7.80
C GLY A 113 -8.35 7.97 -7.63
N GLY A 114 -9.49 7.36 -7.35
CA GLY A 114 -10.72 8.10 -7.10
C GLY A 114 -10.84 8.59 -5.67
N VAL A 115 -11.78 9.51 -5.47
CA VAL A 115 -12.20 9.96 -4.15
C VAL A 115 -13.08 8.88 -3.51
N ASP A 116 -12.78 8.52 -2.28
CA ASP A 116 -13.51 7.56 -1.46
C ASP A 116 -14.15 8.27 -0.25
N ASP A 117 -13.51 9.35 0.21
CA ASP A 117 -13.96 10.25 1.26
C ASP A 117 -13.79 11.70 0.78
N GLU A 118 -14.91 12.36 0.53
CA GLU A 118 -14.93 13.71 -0.09
C GLU A 118 -14.33 14.76 0.84
N ASP A 119 -14.67 14.72 2.13
CA ASP A 119 -14.16 15.70 3.10
C ASP A 119 -12.63 15.56 3.23
N TYR A 120 -12.13 14.35 3.31
CA TYR A 120 -10.69 14.08 3.34
C TYR A 120 -9.99 14.52 2.05
N ALA A 121 -10.60 14.30 0.91
CA ALA A 121 -10.05 14.75 -0.37
C ALA A 121 -9.94 16.29 -0.44
N GLN A 122 -10.96 17.02 0.02
CA GLN A 122 -10.92 18.48 0.09
C GLN A 122 -9.81 18.97 1.03
N GLU A 123 -9.61 18.31 2.16
CA GLU A 123 -8.50 18.63 3.05
C GLU A 123 -7.13 18.41 2.38
N CYS A 124 -6.99 17.33 1.59
CA CYS A 124 -5.75 17.07 0.83
C CYS A 124 -5.51 18.15 -0.25
N TYR A 125 -6.54 18.53 -1.00
CA TYR A 125 -6.43 19.60 -2.01
C TYR A 125 -6.08 20.94 -1.39
N ALA A 126 -6.71 21.28 -0.25
CA ALA A 126 -6.40 22.49 0.49
C ALA A 126 -4.95 22.51 0.98
N LEU A 127 -4.44 21.37 1.48
CA LEU A 127 -3.07 21.23 1.94
C LEU A 127 -2.06 21.45 0.79
N VAL A 128 -2.27 20.84 -0.37
CA VAL A 128 -1.42 21.02 -1.55
C VAL A 128 -1.37 22.50 -1.97
N LYS A 129 -2.53 23.17 -1.98
CA LYS A 129 -2.62 24.61 -2.28
C LYS A 129 -1.89 25.46 -1.23
N GLN A 130 -2.06 25.16 0.05
CA GLN A 130 -1.39 25.85 1.16
C GLN A 130 0.14 25.73 1.06
N LEU A 131 0.65 24.56 0.71
CA LEU A 131 2.08 24.28 0.55
C LEU A 131 2.63 24.72 -0.81
N ARG A 132 1.80 25.20 -1.73
CA ARG A 132 2.15 25.65 -3.09
C ARG A 132 2.90 24.59 -3.90
N LEU A 133 2.40 23.35 -3.86
CA LEU A 133 2.99 22.20 -4.56
C LEU A 133 2.43 22.11 -5.99
N ASP A 134 2.98 22.90 -6.92
CA ASP A 134 2.54 22.91 -8.33
C ASP A 134 2.95 21.64 -9.10
N ASN A 135 3.90 20.87 -8.54
CA ASN A 135 4.43 19.61 -9.07
C ASN A 135 3.78 18.37 -8.45
N LEU A 136 2.70 18.51 -7.67
CA LEU A 136 1.86 17.43 -7.21
C LEU A 136 0.54 17.39 -8.03
N ILE A 137 0.25 16.24 -8.60
CA ILE A 137 -0.82 16.04 -9.56
C ILE A 137 -1.81 14.99 -9.06
N PHE A 138 -3.06 15.37 -8.83
CA PHE A 138 -4.14 14.42 -8.62
C PHE A 138 -4.72 14.05 -9.98
N THR A 139 -4.51 12.82 -10.42
CA THR A 139 -4.93 12.38 -11.76
C THR A 139 -6.38 11.91 -11.82
N GLY A 140 -7.00 11.66 -10.65
CA GLY A 140 -8.23 10.90 -10.60
C GLY A 140 -8.02 9.43 -11.01
N ARG A 141 -9.07 8.77 -11.47
CA ARG A 141 -9.00 7.38 -11.96
C ARG A 141 -8.37 7.37 -13.36
N VAL A 142 -7.29 6.61 -13.50
CA VAL A 142 -6.55 6.41 -14.74
C VAL A 142 -6.34 4.92 -15.03
N ASP A 143 -5.98 4.59 -16.25
CA ASP A 143 -5.43 3.27 -16.55
C ASP A 143 -4.01 3.18 -15.95
N VAL A 144 -3.89 2.44 -14.85
CA VAL A 144 -2.64 2.29 -14.10
C VAL A 144 -1.54 1.69 -14.97
N VAL A 145 -1.88 0.73 -15.85
CA VAL A 145 -0.90 0.09 -16.74
C VAL A 145 -0.26 1.12 -17.67
N GLN A 146 -1.09 1.93 -18.32
CA GLN A 146 -0.59 2.98 -19.21
C GLN A 146 0.15 4.09 -18.46
N TYR A 147 -0.26 4.35 -17.22
CA TYR A 147 0.36 5.42 -16.43
C TYR A 147 1.73 5.03 -15.88
N MET A 148 1.93 3.75 -15.52
CA MET A 148 3.18 3.22 -14.95
C MET A 148 4.42 3.49 -15.84
N GLN A 149 4.27 3.60 -17.17
CA GLN A 149 5.39 3.93 -18.06
C GLN A 149 5.98 5.32 -17.84
N LYS A 150 5.23 6.21 -17.16
CA LYS A 150 5.65 7.59 -16.85
C LYS A 150 6.37 7.71 -15.51
N LEU A 151 6.45 6.64 -14.73
CA LEU A 151 6.90 6.67 -13.35
C LEU A 151 8.29 6.05 -13.21
N ASP A 152 9.09 6.62 -12.33
CA ASP A 152 10.39 6.06 -11.94
C ASP A 152 10.22 5.08 -10.78
N PHE A 153 9.40 5.42 -9.78
CA PHE A 153 9.08 4.56 -8.64
C PHE A 153 7.72 4.90 -8.05
N THR A 154 7.26 4.10 -7.10
CA THR A 154 5.98 4.32 -6.43
C THR A 154 6.11 4.48 -4.92
N ILE A 155 5.12 5.13 -4.31
CA ILE A 155 5.07 5.37 -2.87
C ILE A 155 3.72 4.95 -2.30
N LEU A 156 3.71 4.42 -1.07
CA LEU A 156 2.51 4.10 -0.30
C LEU A 156 2.71 4.52 1.16
N THR A 157 1.84 5.39 1.67
CA THR A 157 1.91 5.92 3.05
C THR A 157 0.78 5.43 3.95
N SER A 158 0.10 4.36 3.56
CA SER A 158 -1.08 3.86 4.28
C SER A 158 -0.80 3.60 5.77
N ILE A 159 -1.81 3.86 6.60
CA ILE A 159 -1.79 3.53 8.03
C ILE A 159 -2.00 2.04 8.26
N SER A 160 -2.74 1.39 7.35
CA SER A 160 -3.05 -0.04 7.44
C SER A 160 -3.30 -0.63 6.06
N GLU A 161 -2.71 -1.79 5.82
CA GLU A 161 -2.90 -2.59 4.60
C GLU A 161 -2.95 -4.08 4.96
N GLY A 162 -3.41 -4.89 4.01
CA GLY A 162 -3.17 -6.30 4.03
C GLY A 162 -1.98 -6.68 3.18
N GLN A 163 -2.31 -6.91 1.93
CA GLN A 163 -1.34 -7.07 0.87
C GLN A 163 -1.75 -6.10 -0.25
N PRO A 164 -1.09 -4.93 -0.33
CA PRO A 164 -1.49 -3.89 -1.26
C PRO A 164 -1.20 -4.32 -2.71
N LEU A 165 -2.25 -4.38 -3.53
CA LEU A 165 -2.12 -4.74 -4.95
C LEU A 165 -1.27 -3.72 -5.71
N SER A 166 -1.32 -2.44 -5.31
CA SER A 166 -0.51 -1.39 -5.92
C SER A 166 1.00 -1.64 -5.81
N VAL A 167 1.46 -2.25 -4.70
CA VAL A 167 2.86 -2.66 -4.54
C VAL A 167 3.18 -3.83 -5.46
N LEU A 168 2.33 -4.86 -5.52
CA LEU A 168 2.52 -6.00 -6.43
C LEU A 168 2.52 -5.56 -7.91
N GLU A 169 1.64 -4.63 -8.29
CA GLU A 169 1.57 -4.07 -9.63
C GLU A 169 2.83 -3.28 -9.98
N SER A 170 3.35 -2.49 -9.02
CA SER A 170 4.60 -1.74 -9.18
C SER A 170 5.80 -2.67 -9.37
N MET A 171 5.92 -3.71 -8.55
CA MET A 171 6.97 -4.74 -8.69
C MET A 171 6.86 -5.44 -10.05
N ALA A 172 5.66 -5.83 -10.47
CA ALA A 172 5.43 -6.44 -11.78
C ALA A 172 5.81 -5.50 -12.95
N ALA A 173 5.64 -4.18 -12.76
CA ALA A 173 6.05 -3.14 -13.70
C ALA A 173 7.54 -2.74 -13.56
N ARG A 174 8.31 -3.43 -12.74
CA ARG A 174 9.72 -3.12 -12.44
C ARG A 174 9.92 -1.69 -11.91
N ARG A 175 8.96 -1.21 -11.11
CA ARG A 175 9.07 0.09 -10.41
C ARG A 175 9.37 -0.19 -8.96
N PRO A 176 10.51 0.29 -8.42
CA PRO A 176 10.79 0.22 -6.99
C PRO A 176 9.65 0.86 -6.18
N CYS A 177 9.46 0.40 -4.95
CA CYS A 177 8.45 0.94 -4.06
C CYS A 177 9.08 1.48 -2.78
N VAL A 178 8.52 2.58 -2.27
CA VAL A 178 8.77 3.08 -0.91
C VAL A 178 7.46 3.04 -0.15
N THR A 179 7.42 2.35 0.97
CA THR A 179 6.16 2.16 1.72
C THR A 179 6.34 2.42 3.21
N THR A 180 5.23 2.72 3.89
CA THR A 180 5.16 2.54 5.34
C THR A 180 5.18 1.05 5.68
N GLU A 181 5.72 0.69 6.85
CA GLU A 181 5.77 -0.70 7.33
C GLU A 181 4.38 -1.16 7.81
N VAL A 182 3.53 -1.53 6.86
CA VAL A 182 2.16 -1.97 7.11
C VAL A 182 1.85 -3.25 6.33
N GLY A 183 1.01 -4.10 6.93
CA GLY A 183 0.62 -5.37 6.32
C GLY A 183 1.80 -6.27 5.99
N CYS A 184 1.90 -6.65 4.72
CA CYS A 184 3.01 -7.44 4.21
C CYS A 184 4.04 -6.61 3.43
N CYS A 185 4.03 -5.27 3.51
CA CYS A 185 4.93 -4.45 2.71
C CYS A 185 6.39 -4.84 2.88
N ARG A 186 6.84 -5.08 4.11
CA ARG A 186 8.20 -5.57 4.36
C ARG A 186 8.46 -6.95 3.73
N GLU A 187 7.54 -7.91 3.88
CA GLU A 187 7.68 -9.24 3.25
C GLU A 187 7.72 -9.14 1.72
N LEU A 188 7.00 -8.19 1.12
CA LEU A 188 7.02 -7.97 -0.33
C LEU A 188 8.30 -7.31 -0.83
N LEU A 189 8.83 -6.34 -0.10
CA LEU A 189 9.94 -5.50 -0.57
C LEU A 189 11.32 -6.03 -0.17
N GLU A 190 11.43 -6.64 1.00
CA GLU A 190 12.67 -7.14 1.58
C GLU A 190 12.78 -8.67 1.54
N GLY A 191 11.70 -9.36 1.16
CA GLY A 191 11.62 -10.82 1.09
C GLY A 191 10.91 -11.46 2.29
N ALA A 192 10.21 -12.56 2.03
CA ALA A 192 9.61 -13.43 3.04
C ALA A 192 10.64 -14.47 3.53
N PRO A 193 10.39 -15.16 4.67
CA PRO A 193 11.27 -16.23 5.12
C PRO A 193 11.51 -17.30 4.06
N GLY A 194 12.76 -17.47 3.64
CA GLY A 194 13.18 -18.41 2.58
C GLY A 194 13.17 -17.82 1.17
N ASP A 195 12.93 -16.52 1.03
CA ASP A 195 13.05 -15.79 -0.22
C ASP A 195 14.47 -15.22 -0.37
N ASP A 196 15.08 -15.43 -1.53
CA ASP A 196 16.43 -14.96 -1.89
C ASP A 196 16.44 -14.07 -3.16
N LEU A 197 15.25 -13.60 -3.58
CA LEU A 197 15.09 -12.82 -4.82
C LEU A 197 15.65 -11.39 -4.75
N GLY A 198 16.02 -10.92 -3.55
CA GLY A 198 16.57 -9.58 -3.35
C GLY A 198 15.53 -8.54 -2.95
N VAL A 199 15.95 -7.27 -2.93
CA VAL A 199 15.15 -6.14 -2.45
C VAL A 199 14.49 -5.42 -3.61
N ALA A 200 13.16 -5.20 -3.51
CA ALA A 200 12.35 -4.52 -4.52
C ALA A 200 11.97 -3.07 -4.14
N GLY A 201 12.43 -2.59 -2.99
CA GLY A 201 12.11 -1.26 -2.49
C GLY A 201 12.50 -1.07 -1.02
N TYR A 202 11.85 -0.11 -0.37
CA TYR A 202 12.13 0.24 1.02
C TYR A 202 10.83 0.31 1.83
N CYS A 203 10.90 -0.16 3.07
CA CYS A 203 9.79 -0.16 4.01
C CYS A 203 10.17 0.59 5.30
#